data_44400a6153a64f01ee578c167334ed2d
#
_entry.id   44400a6153a64f01ee578c167334ed2d
#
_cell.length_a   1.000
_cell.length_b   1.000
_cell.length_c   1.000
_cell.angle_alpha   90.00
_cell.angle_beta   90.00
_cell.angle_gamma   90.00
#
_symmetry.space_group_name_H-M   'P 1'
#
loop_
_entity.id
_entity.type
_entity.pdbx_description
1 polymer ?
#
loop_
_entity_poly.entity_id
_entity_poly.type
_entity_poly.pdbx_seq_one_letter_code
_entity_poly.pdbx_strand_id
1 'polypeptide(L)'
;LINFVPENVRASFMRERHVEIRPTQLINPFQPQPEAPFYAHYIRTHDQIPQNIDEISLHQAIVAFYSDFTLMTTALRPHGLSYISPNLQCASIDHVMYFHKPFRADEWMLYDMDATVSASSRGLNFGRMWQNGELVCSTTQEGLIRLREIETQ
;
A
#
# COMPACT_ATOMS: atom_id res chain seq x y z
N LEU A 1 5.64 0.13 -19.53
CA LEU A 1 5.99 0.69 -18.20
C LEU A 1 7.47 0.44 -17.82
N ILE A 2 8.02 -0.73 -18.11
CA ILE A 2 9.42 -1.11 -17.76
C ILE A 2 10.47 -0.13 -18.31
N ASN A 3 10.25 0.47 -19.47
CA ASN A 3 11.20 1.40 -20.09
C ASN A 3 11.34 2.75 -19.32
N PHE A 4 10.40 3.04 -18.42
CA PHE A 4 10.46 4.23 -17.56
C PHE A 4 11.09 3.97 -16.19
N VAL A 5 11.39 2.70 -15.87
CA VAL A 5 12.01 2.32 -14.58
C VAL A 5 13.52 2.50 -14.68
N PRO A 6 14.15 3.31 -13.81
CA PRO A 6 15.59 3.47 -13.75
C PRO A 6 16.32 2.12 -13.64
N GLU A 7 17.46 1.99 -14.31
CA GLU A 7 18.15 0.72 -14.44
C GLU A 7 18.57 0.13 -13.09
N ASN A 8 19.00 0.99 -12.17
CA ASN A 8 19.44 0.62 -10.82
C ASN A 8 18.34 0.00 -9.93
N VAL A 9 17.06 0.24 -10.23
CA VAL A 9 15.91 -0.31 -9.47
C VAL A 9 15.10 -1.33 -10.28
N ARG A 10 15.41 -1.50 -11.58
CA ARG A 10 14.68 -2.39 -12.50
C ARG A 10 14.62 -3.83 -11.99
N ALA A 11 15.73 -4.36 -11.48
CA ALA A 11 15.79 -5.72 -10.94
C ALA A 11 14.83 -5.92 -9.75
N SER A 12 14.66 -4.90 -8.91
CA SER A 12 13.71 -4.95 -7.79
C SER A 12 12.26 -4.89 -8.25
N PHE A 13 11.97 -4.13 -9.32
CA PHE A 13 10.63 -4.06 -9.94
C PHE A 13 10.26 -5.35 -10.67
N MET A 14 11.24 -6.09 -11.17
CA MET A 14 11.05 -7.34 -11.91
C MET A 14 10.97 -8.58 -11.01
N ARG A 15 11.20 -8.43 -9.70
CA ARG A 15 11.06 -9.56 -8.78
C ARG A 15 9.63 -10.08 -8.81
N GLU A 16 9.52 -11.39 -8.91
CA GLU A 16 8.26 -12.10 -8.71
C GLU A 16 7.71 -11.76 -7.31
N ARG A 17 6.48 -11.33 -7.28
CA ARG A 17 5.80 -10.96 -6.04
C ARG A 17 4.77 -12.03 -5.71
N HIS A 18 4.63 -12.34 -4.44
CA HIS A 18 3.59 -13.28 -3.98
C HIS A 18 2.17 -12.67 -4.03
N VAL A 19 2.08 -11.38 -4.33
CA VAL A 19 0.81 -10.66 -4.46
C VAL A 19 0.72 -9.94 -5.80
N GLU A 20 -0.46 -9.99 -6.40
CA GLU A 20 -0.82 -9.25 -7.60
C GLU A 20 -1.57 -7.98 -7.21
N ILE A 21 -1.05 -6.82 -7.66
CA ILE A 21 -1.66 -5.51 -7.41
C ILE A 21 -2.03 -4.90 -8.76
N ARG A 22 -3.29 -4.47 -8.88
CA ARG A 22 -3.81 -3.74 -10.04
C ARG A 22 -4.31 -2.37 -9.61
N PRO A 23 -3.54 -1.31 -9.86
CA PRO A 23 -3.94 0.04 -9.48
C PRO A 23 -5.18 0.48 -10.27
N THR A 24 -6.08 1.23 -9.62
CA THR A 24 -7.24 1.86 -10.29
C THR A 24 -6.85 3.10 -11.07
N GLN A 25 -5.70 3.69 -10.74
CA GLN A 25 -5.08 4.81 -11.44
C GLN A 25 -3.56 4.61 -11.54
N LEU A 26 -2.98 4.99 -12.67
CA LEU A 26 -1.53 4.91 -12.85
C LEU A 26 -0.87 6.07 -12.11
N ILE A 27 0.11 5.74 -11.27
CA ILE A 27 0.97 6.71 -10.58
C ILE A 27 2.39 6.51 -11.09
N ASN A 28 3.07 7.60 -11.43
CA ASN A 28 4.49 7.55 -11.73
C ASN A 28 5.30 7.84 -10.45
N PRO A 29 5.86 6.84 -9.78
CA PRO A 29 6.59 7.05 -8.53
C PRO A 29 7.92 7.80 -8.72
N PHE A 30 8.44 7.87 -9.96
CA PHE A 30 9.69 8.55 -10.30
C PHE A 30 9.51 10.05 -10.54
N GLN A 31 8.29 10.49 -10.77
CA GLN A 31 7.92 11.89 -10.98
C GLN A 31 6.60 12.17 -10.26
N PRO A 32 6.56 12.02 -8.92
CA PRO A 32 5.33 12.21 -8.17
C PRO A 32 4.90 13.68 -8.26
N GLN A 33 3.59 13.89 -8.41
CA GLN A 33 2.97 15.21 -8.40
C GLN A 33 2.03 15.30 -7.19
N PRO A 34 1.80 16.50 -6.63
CA PRO A 34 0.79 16.69 -5.60
C PRO A 34 -0.59 16.27 -6.10
N GLU A 35 -1.22 15.36 -5.40
CA GLU A 35 -2.54 14.81 -5.72
C GLU A 35 -3.37 14.62 -4.44
N ALA A 36 -4.66 14.35 -4.60
CA ALA A 36 -5.54 14.09 -3.46
C ALA A 36 -5.01 12.93 -2.58
N PRO A 37 -5.22 12.97 -1.25
CA PRO A 37 -4.75 11.97 -0.30
C PRO A 37 -5.57 10.67 -0.40
N PHE A 38 -5.72 10.14 -1.58
CA PHE A 38 -6.53 8.97 -1.90
C PHE A 38 -5.80 8.06 -2.88
N TYR A 39 -5.89 6.74 -2.64
CA TYR A 39 -5.38 5.72 -3.54
C TYR A 39 -6.19 4.45 -3.42
N ALA A 40 -6.46 3.80 -4.53
CA ALA A 40 -7.11 2.49 -4.54
C ALA A 40 -6.46 1.54 -5.54
N HIS A 41 -6.49 0.26 -5.22
CA HIS A 41 -6.05 -0.80 -6.10
C HIS A 41 -6.77 -2.11 -5.78
N TYR A 42 -6.82 -3.01 -6.74
CA TYR A 42 -7.19 -4.40 -6.50
C TYR A 42 -5.95 -5.17 -6.07
N ILE A 43 -6.11 -6.10 -5.12
CA ILE A 43 -5.03 -6.92 -4.59
C ILE A 43 -5.51 -8.34 -4.32
N ARG A 44 -4.63 -9.31 -4.56
CA ARG A 44 -4.80 -10.72 -4.17
C ARG A 44 -3.43 -11.42 -4.09
N THR A 45 -3.36 -12.64 -3.56
CA THR A 45 -2.17 -13.48 -3.76
C THR A 45 -2.06 -13.89 -5.22
N HIS A 46 -0.81 -14.10 -5.69
CA HIS A 46 -0.55 -14.60 -7.04
C HIS A 46 -1.03 -16.05 -7.16
N ASP A 47 -0.68 -16.89 -6.19
CA ASP A 47 -1.05 -18.30 -6.15
C ASP A 47 -2.40 -18.49 -5.45
N GLN A 48 -3.12 -19.52 -5.90
CA GLN A 48 -4.36 -19.91 -5.25
C GLN A 48 -4.09 -20.72 -3.99
N ILE A 49 -4.84 -20.44 -2.94
CA ILE A 49 -4.82 -21.18 -1.69
C ILE A 49 -5.75 -22.39 -1.84
N PRO A 50 -5.28 -23.63 -1.61
CA PRO A 50 -6.11 -24.81 -1.74
C PRO A 50 -7.40 -24.70 -0.93
N GLN A 51 -8.54 -25.09 -1.50
CA GLN A 51 -9.86 -24.94 -0.87
C GLN A 51 -10.05 -25.79 0.40
N ASN A 52 -9.23 -26.83 0.56
CA ASN A 52 -9.23 -27.65 1.78
C ASN A 52 -8.47 -26.98 2.95
N ILE A 53 -7.81 -25.86 2.70
CA ILE A 53 -7.20 -25.00 3.72
C ILE A 53 -8.16 -23.82 3.92
N ASP A 54 -9.20 -24.06 4.69
CA ASP A 54 -10.21 -23.01 5.01
C ASP A 54 -9.98 -22.44 6.40
N GLU A 55 -8.71 -22.21 6.72
CA GLU A 55 -8.37 -21.50 7.95
C GLU A 55 -8.48 -19.98 7.72
N ILE A 56 -9.52 -19.41 8.26
CA ILE A 56 -9.75 -17.95 8.21
C ILE A 56 -8.52 -17.16 8.73
N SER A 57 -7.79 -17.70 9.69
CA SER A 57 -6.56 -17.16 10.24
C SER A 57 -5.44 -17.06 9.20
N LEU A 58 -5.33 -18.02 8.27
CA LEU A 58 -4.35 -17.96 7.19
C LEU A 58 -4.65 -16.79 6.24
N HIS A 59 -5.90 -16.65 5.80
CA HIS A 59 -6.31 -15.54 4.95
C HIS A 59 -6.10 -14.19 5.64
N GLN A 60 -6.43 -14.09 6.93
CA GLN A 60 -6.19 -12.89 7.73
C GLN A 60 -4.70 -12.55 7.83
N ALA A 61 -3.83 -13.53 8.09
CA ALA A 61 -2.39 -13.33 8.16
C ALA A 61 -1.80 -12.84 6.82
N ILE A 62 -2.25 -13.42 5.70
CA ILE A 62 -1.83 -13.02 4.36
C ILE A 62 -2.26 -11.57 4.08
N VAL A 63 -3.50 -11.21 4.39
CA VAL A 63 -4.01 -9.84 4.20
C VAL A 63 -3.28 -8.86 5.12
N ALA A 64 -3.01 -9.24 6.37
CA ALA A 64 -2.21 -8.41 7.28
C ALA A 64 -0.82 -8.11 6.68
N PHE A 65 -0.19 -9.12 6.07
CA PHE A 65 1.12 -8.93 5.44
C PHE A 65 1.10 -7.92 4.29
N TYR A 66 0.13 -8.00 3.37
CA TYR A 66 0.14 -7.12 2.21
C TYR A 66 -0.59 -5.78 2.41
N SER A 67 -1.39 -5.64 3.46
CA SER A 67 -2.13 -4.40 3.74
C SER A 67 -1.23 -3.20 4.03
N ASP A 68 -0.02 -3.44 4.52
CA ASP A 68 0.99 -2.41 4.80
C ASP A 68 1.69 -1.87 3.54
N PHE A 69 1.68 -2.59 2.42
CA PHE A 69 2.54 -2.28 1.26
C PHE A 69 2.31 -0.90 0.64
N THR A 70 1.10 -0.39 0.67
CA THR A 70 0.74 0.83 -0.07
C THR A 70 -0.01 1.85 0.77
N LEU A 71 -0.36 1.53 2.01
CA LEU A 71 -1.26 2.35 2.82
C LEU A 71 -0.72 3.77 3.04
N MET A 72 0.57 3.92 3.34
CA MET A 72 1.19 5.23 3.53
C MET A 72 1.32 6.08 2.25
N THR A 73 1.09 5.50 1.07
CA THR A 73 1.10 6.25 -0.19
C THR A 73 0.15 7.43 -0.13
N THR A 74 -1.00 7.27 0.53
CA THR A 74 -2.05 8.29 0.60
C THR A 74 -1.59 9.57 1.32
N ALA A 75 -0.82 9.43 2.40
CA ALA A 75 -0.27 10.58 3.12
C ALA A 75 0.92 11.25 2.39
N LEU A 76 1.59 10.55 1.48
CA LEU A 76 2.69 11.11 0.66
C LEU A 76 2.17 11.92 -0.53
N ARG A 77 1.03 11.55 -1.11
CA ARG A 77 0.48 12.12 -2.34
C ARG A 77 0.28 13.65 -2.30
N PRO A 78 -0.31 14.26 -1.26
CA PRO A 78 -0.51 15.72 -1.22
C PRO A 78 0.80 16.52 -1.29
N HIS A 79 1.90 15.88 -0.89
CA HIS A 79 3.24 16.50 -0.88
C HIS A 79 4.02 16.25 -2.18
N GLY A 80 3.45 15.56 -3.16
CA GLY A 80 4.19 15.15 -4.35
C GLY A 80 5.36 14.22 -4.02
N LEU A 81 5.20 13.33 -3.06
CA LEU A 81 6.21 12.38 -2.61
C LEU A 81 5.84 10.94 -2.97
N SER A 82 6.85 10.12 -3.11
CA SER A 82 6.73 8.66 -3.24
C SER A 82 7.77 7.98 -2.35
N TYR A 83 7.64 6.66 -2.13
CA TYR A 83 8.62 5.88 -1.34
C TYR A 83 10.06 5.96 -1.85
N ILE A 84 10.24 6.32 -3.13
CA ILE A 84 11.56 6.46 -3.76
C ILE A 84 12.02 7.92 -3.85
N SER A 85 11.28 8.87 -3.26
CA SER A 85 11.67 10.28 -3.25
C SER A 85 13.00 10.44 -2.50
N PRO A 86 13.97 11.18 -3.07
CA PRO A 86 15.24 11.43 -2.41
C PRO A 86 15.01 12.14 -1.07
N ASN A 87 15.82 11.83 -0.08
CA ASN A 87 15.76 12.38 1.28
C ASN A 87 14.50 12.07 2.09
N LEU A 88 13.55 11.32 1.56
CA LEU A 88 12.41 10.87 2.33
C LEU A 88 12.84 9.78 3.30
N GLN A 89 12.62 10.02 4.58
CA GLN A 89 12.60 9.00 5.62
C GLN A 89 11.14 8.64 5.89
N CYS A 90 10.75 7.41 5.53
CA CYS A 90 9.39 6.93 5.65
C CYS A 90 9.40 5.56 6.32
N ALA A 91 8.59 5.38 7.35
CA ALA A 91 8.45 4.12 8.07
C ALA A 91 7.11 4.05 8.77
N SER A 92 6.49 2.87 8.80
CA SER A 92 5.30 2.59 9.59
C SER A 92 5.64 2.68 11.08
N ILE A 93 4.80 3.32 11.88
CA ILE A 93 4.92 3.42 13.34
C ILE A 93 4.00 2.39 13.99
N ASP A 94 2.79 2.28 13.52
CA ASP A 94 1.83 1.26 13.90
C ASP A 94 1.12 0.69 12.68
N HIS A 95 0.35 -0.37 12.84
CA HIS A 95 -0.56 -0.90 11.84
C HIS A 95 -1.68 -1.68 12.55
N VAL A 96 -2.89 -1.17 12.48
CA VAL A 96 -4.06 -1.74 13.14
C VAL A 96 -5.03 -2.27 12.10
N MET A 97 -5.57 -3.47 12.33
CA MET A 97 -6.53 -4.11 11.44
C MET A 97 -7.77 -4.57 12.19
N TYR A 98 -8.91 -4.44 11.53
CA TYR A 98 -10.20 -4.91 12.00
C TYR A 98 -10.80 -5.83 10.95
N PHE A 99 -10.95 -7.10 11.27
CA PHE A 99 -11.56 -8.11 10.40
C PHE A 99 -13.07 -8.17 10.70
N HIS A 100 -13.89 -7.92 9.68
CA HIS A 100 -15.35 -7.78 9.84
C HIS A 100 -16.10 -9.03 9.39
N LYS A 101 -15.60 -9.67 8.31
CA LYS A 101 -16.24 -10.82 7.67
C LYS A 101 -15.19 -11.80 7.17
N PRO A 102 -15.53 -13.08 6.97
CA PRO A 102 -14.70 -14.02 6.25
C PRO A 102 -14.42 -13.54 4.82
N PHE A 103 -13.23 -13.81 4.32
CA PHE A 103 -12.79 -13.50 2.95
C PHE A 103 -11.71 -14.47 2.50
N ARG A 104 -11.39 -14.44 1.20
CA ARG A 104 -10.28 -15.18 0.62
C ARG A 104 -9.20 -14.23 0.12
N ALA A 105 -7.95 -14.44 0.57
CA ALA A 105 -6.82 -13.61 0.18
C ALA A 105 -6.36 -13.84 -1.27
N ASP A 106 -6.73 -14.97 -1.86
CA ASP A 106 -6.44 -15.35 -3.26
C ASP A 106 -7.52 -14.92 -4.25
N GLU A 107 -8.58 -14.29 -3.79
CA GLU A 107 -9.58 -13.63 -4.60
C GLU A 107 -9.38 -12.11 -4.59
N TRP A 108 -9.83 -11.42 -5.64
CA TRP A 108 -9.68 -9.98 -5.73
C TRP A 108 -10.40 -9.25 -4.59
N MET A 109 -9.65 -8.37 -3.94
CA MET A 109 -10.17 -7.36 -3.01
C MET A 109 -9.85 -5.97 -3.55
N LEU A 110 -10.79 -5.05 -3.46
CA LEU A 110 -10.53 -3.63 -3.64
C LEU A 110 -10.01 -3.07 -2.33
N TYR A 111 -8.80 -2.56 -2.32
CA TYR A 111 -8.22 -1.83 -1.21
C TYR A 111 -8.30 -0.33 -1.50
N ASP A 112 -9.21 0.33 -0.81
CA ASP A 112 -9.54 1.74 -0.90
C ASP A 112 -8.94 2.46 0.31
N MET A 113 -8.09 3.45 0.08
CA MET A 113 -7.27 4.08 1.11
C MET A 113 -7.33 5.60 1.01
N ASP A 114 -7.30 6.25 2.18
CA ASP A 114 -7.19 7.71 2.29
C ASP A 114 -6.31 8.12 3.47
N ALA A 115 -5.82 9.37 3.45
CA ALA A 115 -5.12 9.97 4.57
C ALA A 115 -5.87 11.23 5.03
N THR A 116 -6.09 11.33 6.34
CA THR A 116 -6.82 12.46 6.93
C THR A 116 -5.90 13.60 7.34
N VAL A 117 -4.67 13.29 7.72
CA VAL A 117 -3.72 14.30 8.21
C VAL A 117 -2.28 13.88 7.88
N SER A 118 -1.49 14.88 7.54
CA SER A 118 -0.03 14.77 7.42
C SER A 118 0.58 15.99 8.10
N ALA A 119 1.11 15.82 9.30
CA ALA A 119 1.63 16.88 10.14
C ALA A 119 2.70 16.38 11.11
N SER A 120 3.59 17.25 11.56
CA SER A 120 4.65 16.94 12.54
C SER A 120 5.48 15.71 12.14
N SER A 121 5.85 15.62 10.87
CA SER A 121 6.59 14.50 10.26
C SER A 121 5.86 13.16 10.36
N ARG A 122 4.54 13.13 10.44
CA ARG A 122 3.72 11.92 10.48
C ARG A 122 2.52 12.04 9.55
N GLY A 123 2.04 10.90 9.07
CA GLY A 123 0.80 10.78 8.30
C GLY A 123 -0.10 9.70 8.90
N LEU A 124 -1.39 9.99 9.03
CA LEU A 124 -2.40 9.03 9.47
C LEU A 124 -3.23 8.59 8.29
N ASN A 125 -3.21 7.29 8.04
CA ASN A 125 -3.81 6.65 6.88
C ASN A 125 -4.88 5.65 7.30
N PHE A 126 -5.93 5.55 6.49
CA PHE A 126 -7.03 4.61 6.66
C PHE A 126 -7.22 3.77 5.39
N GLY A 127 -7.64 2.53 5.58
CA GLY A 127 -7.93 1.64 4.48
C GLY A 127 -9.17 0.80 4.71
N ARG A 128 -9.85 0.48 3.62
CA ARG A 128 -11.05 -0.36 3.58
C ARG A 128 -10.85 -1.41 2.50
N MET A 129 -10.97 -2.67 2.87
CA MET A 129 -10.88 -3.78 1.92
C MET A 129 -12.26 -4.35 1.66
N TRP A 130 -12.62 -4.40 0.39
CA TRP A 130 -13.90 -4.85 -0.10
C TRP A 130 -13.76 -6.11 -0.93
N GLN A 131 -14.57 -7.12 -0.67
CA GLN A 131 -14.67 -8.33 -1.48
C GLN A 131 -16.14 -8.64 -1.76
N ASN A 132 -16.48 -8.90 -3.01
CA ASN A 132 -17.86 -9.19 -3.44
C ASN A 132 -18.91 -8.15 -3.00
N GLY A 133 -18.49 -6.87 -2.93
CA GLY A 133 -19.36 -5.76 -2.49
C GLY A 133 -19.52 -5.62 -0.97
N GLU A 134 -18.85 -6.44 -0.17
CA GLU A 134 -18.88 -6.39 1.28
C GLU A 134 -17.56 -5.84 1.86
N LEU A 135 -17.67 -5.00 2.90
CA LEU A 135 -16.51 -4.55 3.68
C LEU A 135 -16.03 -5.70 4.56
N VAL A 136 -14.86 -6.24 4.23
CA VAL A 136 -14.30 -7.42 4.91
C VAL A 136 -13.22 -7.05 5.93
N CYS A 137 -12.51 -5.95 5.71
CA CYS A 137 -11.44 -5.50 6.60
C CYS A 137 -11.30 -3.98 6.57
N SER A 138 -10.91 -3.38 7.71
CA SER A 138 -10.48 -1.98 7.80
C SER A 138 -9.09 -1.91 8.41
N THR A 139 -8.30 -0.92 7.98
CA THR A 139 -6.93 -0.69 8.47
C THR A 139 -6.76 0.76 8.90
N THR A 140 -5.91 0.99 9.88
CA THR A 140 -5.38 2.31 10.19
C THR A 140 -3.87 2.23 10.42
N GLN A 141 -3.13 3.27 10.05
CA GLN A 141 -1.69 3.30 10.20
C GLN A 141 -1.19 4.73 10.38
N GLU A 142 -0.47 4.98 11.46
CA GLU A 142 0.39 6.15 11.55
C GLU A 142 1.78 5.80 10.99
N GLY A 143 2.35 6.71 10.22
CA GLY A 143 3.68 6.53 9.66
C GLY A 143 4.52 7.78 9.75
N LEU A 144 5.84 7.60 9.92
CA LEU A 144 6.83 8.66 9.82
C LEU A 144 6.93 9.12 8.36
N ILE A 145 6.87 10.43 8.15
CA ILE A 145 7.10 11.10 6.87
C ILE A 145 8.01 12.28 7.15
N ARG A 146 9.31 12.14 6.92
CA ARG A 146 10.30 13.20 7.19
C ARG A 146 11.15 13.42 5.96
N LEU A 147 11.20 14.65 5.48
CA LEU A 147 12.22 15.10 4.54
C LEU A 147 13.47 15.52 5.31
N ARG A 148 14.60 14.92 4.98
CA ARG A 148 15.92 15.33 5.49
C ARG A 148 16.45 16.46 4.64
N GLU A 149 17.07 17.45 5.26
CA GLU A 149 17.82 18.47 4.54
C GLU A 149 18.97 17.81 3.78
N ILE A 150 19.16 18.22 2.52
CA ILE A 150 20.36 17.82 1.76
C ILE A 150 21.44 18.77 2.22
N GLU A 151 22.46 18.28 2.93
CA GLU A 151 23.69 19.03 3.12
C GLU A 151 24.31 19.21 1.72
N THR A 152 24.16 20.41 1.17
CA THR A 152 24.91 20.86 -0.02
C THR A 152 26.37 20.97 0.38
N GLN A 153 27.19 19.99 -0.06
CA GLN A 153 28.64 20.09 -0.01
C GLN A 153 29.16 21.07 -1.06
#